data_a84ca76fe93c627f8546d1c444c56d96
#
_entry.id   a84ca76fe93c627f8546d1c444c56d96
#
_cell.length_a   1.000
_cell.length_b   1.000
_cell.length_c   1.000
_cell.angle_alpha   90.00
_cell.angle_beta   90.00
_cell.angle_gamma   90.00
#
_symmetry.space_group_name_H-M   'P 1'
#
loop_
_entity.id
_entity.type
_entity.pdbx_description
1 polymer ?
#
loop_
_entity_poly.entity_id
_entity_poly.type
_entity_poly.pdbx_seq_one_letter_code
_entity_poly.pdbx_strand_id
1 'polypeptide(L)'
;MDVEPFAATHPGNPDLLPAAWQQDRWSNGGARKVVSAVSSDGGASWEPARGVYTPAPASGTGSSQTIGNRIVVPTAGVARGVRVNVFLQIDTVAGNPTSRVAIQRSADRGLTWTAPVFIAEQRAVGTRDAVTGQTIRDGGIIPSIATGPDGALWVAWQDARFSAGARDAIAVSRSSDGGSTWSAPVAVNKVAGTPAFTPTLAVRSDGLVLLTHHDLRNNTADPASLLADLWLLSSRDGSTWTETRVNSASFDISQAPLTGAGFFLGDYHGLVSAGTTVLPVFAATTGRLDNRTDIFTPRLDAVTGASAAHAARALALPLSAAEDDALRRAHNAAVTQALERRMPGWEARAAALAQQQTDPNRR
;
A
#
# COMPACT_ATOMS: atom_id res chain seq x y z
N MET A 1 -11.73 -17.12 4.42
CA MET A 1 -11.66 -16.10 3.35
C MET A 1 -10.23 -15.60 3.30
N ASP A 2 -9.61 -15.64 2.13
CA ASP A 2 -8.24 -15.23 1.89
C ASP A 2 -8.27 -13.84 1.24
N VAL A 3 -7.46 -12.90 1.71
CA VAL A 3 -7.49 -11.51 1.28
C VAL A 3 -6.11 -10.85 1.32
N GLU A 4 -6.01 -9.71 0.65
CA GLU A 4 -4.82 -8.84 0.59
C GLU A 4 -3.58 -9.60 0.13
N PRO A 5 -3.62 -10.25 -1.05
CA PRO A 5 -2.47 -10.94 -1.59
C PRO A 5 -1.44 -9.93 -2.08
N PHE A 6 -0.18 -10.22 -1.82
CA PHE A 6 0.95 -9.51 -2.36
C PHE A 6 1.99 -10.49 -2.89
N ALA A 7 2.50 -10.25 -4.09
CA ALA A 7 3.53 -11.07 -4.70
C ALA A 7 4.73 -10.22 -5.11
N ALA A 8 5.89 -10.84 -5.14
CA ALA A 8 7.13 -10.22 -5.61
C ALA A 8 7.81 -11.15 -6.61
N THR A 9 8.58 -10.57 -7.54
CA THR A 9 9.40 -11.32 -8.47
C THR A 9 10.80 -11.50 -7.88
N HIS A 10 11.38 -12.70 -8.00
CA HIS A 10 12.76 -12.93 -7.61
C HIS A 10 13.71 -12.21 -8.58
N PRO A 11 14.66 -11.39 -8.11
CA PRO A 11 15.45 -10.49 -8.97
C PRO A 11 16.31 -11.19 -10.01
N GLY A 12 16.71 -12.43 -9.77
CA GLY A 12 17.56 -13.22 -10.71
C GLY A 12 16.81 -14.32 -11.43
N ASN A 13 15.50 -14.47 -11.19
CA ASN A 13 14.68 -15.49 -11.85
C ASN A 13 13.21 -15.03 -11.89
N PRO A 14 12.72 -14.51 -13.03
CA PRO A 14 11.36 -14.00 -13.16
C PRO A 14 10.27 -15.07 -13.00
N ASP A 15 10.61 -16.34 -13.17
CA ASP A 15 9.67 -17.45 -12.99
C ASP A 15 9.43 -17.78 -11.51
N LEU A 16 10.30 -17.28 -10.63
CA LEU A 16 10.18 -17.52 -9.18
C LEU A 16 9.43 -16.37 -8.51
N LEU A 17 8.17 -16.63 -8.12
CA LEU A 17 7.26 -15.66 -7.53
C LEU A 17 6.85 -16.11 -6.12
N PRO A 18 7.34 -15.50 -5.05
CA PRO A 18 6.75 -15.64 -3.72
C PRO A 18 5.50 -14.75 -3.59
N ALA A 19 4.48 -15.27 -2.96
CA ALA A 19 3.29 -14.53 -2.56
C ALA A 19 2.99 -14.75 -1.07
N ALA A 20 2.38 -13.74 -0.44
CA ALA A 20 1.86 -13.84 0.92
C ALA A 20 0.49 -13.17 0.99
N TRP A 21 -0.37 -13.70 1.85
CA TRP A 21 -1.71 -13.15 2.07
C TRP A 21 -2.23 -13.49 3.46
N GLN A 22 -3.37 -12.88 3.79
CA GLN A 22 -4.10 -13.13 5.03
C GLN A 22 -5.08 -14.29 4.84
N GLN A 23 -5.14 -15.18 5.83
CA GLN A 23 -6.08 -16.30 5.85
C GLN A 23 -6.93 -16.29 7.12
N ASP A 24 -8.17 -16.78 7.00
CA ASP A 24 -9.16 -16.89 8.09
C ASP A 24 -9.45 -15.55 8.76
N ARG A 25 -9.98 -14.62 8.00
CA ARG A 25 -10.29 -13.28 8.42
C ARG A 25 -11.37 -13.20 9.50
N TRP A 26 -11.15 -12.37 10.52
CA TRP A 26 -12.17 -11.98 11.49
C TRP A 26 -13.14 -10.96 10.88
N SER A 27 -14.32 -10.80 11.50
CA SER A 27 -15.31 -9.81 11.05
C SER A 27 -14.80 -8.35 11.08
N ASN A 28 -13.79 -8.06 11.89
CA ASN A 28 -13.13 -6.74 11.97
C ASN A 28 -12.03 -6.52 10.93
N GLY A 29 -11.82 -7.50 10.04
CA GLY A 29 -10.85 -7.38 8.96
C GLY A 29 -9.46 -7.98 9.21
N GLY A 30 -9.09 -8.26 10.45
CA GLY A 30 -7.82 -8.88 10.77
C GLY A 30 -7.79 -10.38 10.46
N ALA A 31 -6.62 -10.95 10.21
CA ALA A 31 -6.44 -12.35 9.87
C ALA A 31 -5.89 -13.18 11.03
N ARG A 32 -6.28 -14.45 11.08
CA ARG A 32 -5.77 -15.42 12.06
C ARG A 32 -4.39 -15.94 11.71
N LYS A 33 -4.03 -15.90 10.42
CA LYS A 33 -2.74 -16.39 9.90
C LYS A 33 -2.23 -15.54 8.78
N VAL A 34 -0.92 -15.47 8.65
CA VAL A 34 -0.24 -15.16 7.39
C VAL A 34 0.10 -16.49 6.73
N VAL A 35 -0.16 -16.59 5.45
CA VAL A 35 0.20 -17.73 4.62
C VAL A 35 1.02 -17.30 3.43
N SER A 36 1.82 -18.19 2.89
CA SER A 36 2.57 -17.96 1.66
C SER A 36 2.49 -19.14 0.72
N ALA A 37 2.72 -18.86 -0.56
CA ALA A 37 2.97 -19.86 -1.59
C ALA A 37 4.06 -19.35 -2.53
N VAL A 38 4.65 -20.28 -3.28
CA VAL A 38 5.67 -19.97 -4.27
C VAL A 38 5.26 -20.58 -5.60
N SER A 39 5.47 -19.81 -6.68
CA SER A 39 5.46 -20.32 -8.05
C SER A 39 6.91 -20.38 -8.55
N SER A 40 7.23 -21.39 -9.32
CA SER A 40 8.52 -21.57 -9.98
C SER A 40 8.42 -21.57 -11.52
N ASP A 41 7.25 -21.24 -12.06
CA ASP A 41 6.90 -21.30 -13.49
C ASP A 41 6.20 -20.00 -13.97
N GLY A 42 6.59 -18.84 -13.41
CA GLY A 42 6.04 -17.56 -13.79
C GLY A 42 4.58 -17.34 -13.39
N GLY A 43 4.08 -18.09 -12.40
CA GLY A 43 2.72 -17.97 -11.90
C GLY A 43 1.71 -18.92 -12.59
N ALA A 44 2.18 -19.81 -13.46
CA ALA A 44 1.30 -20.79 -14.11
C ALA A 44 0.75 -21.81 -13.10
N SER A 45 1.57 -22.21 -12.14
CA SER A 45 1.16 -23.01 -10.98
C SER A 45 1.74 -22.49 -9.68
N TRP A 46 1.13 -22.86 -8.56
CA TRP A 46 1.56 -22.45 -7.22
C TRP A 46 1.64 -23.66 -6.29
N GLU A 47 2.68 -23.68 -5.47
CA GLU A 47 2.76 -24.65 -4.39
C GLU A 47 1.55 -24.50 -3.43
N PRO A 48 1.19 -25.56 -2.69
CA PRO A 48 0.18 -25.46 -1.64
C PRO A 48 0.52 -24.34 -0.64
N ALA A 49 -0.47 -23.53 -0.28
CA ALA A 49 -0.32 -22.48 0.70
C ALA A 49 0.13 -23.01 2.06
N ARG A 50 1.10 -22.35 2.69
CA ARG A 50 1.65 -22.72 3.99
C ARG A 50 1.41 -21.61 4.99
N GLY A 51 1.00 -21.96 6.21
CA GLY A 51 0.96 -21.02 7.33
C GLY A 51 2.40 -20.62 7.71
N VAL A 52 2.69 -19.33 7.66
CA VAL A 52 4.02 -18.80 8.01
C VAL A 52 4.04 -18.18 9.40
N TYR A 53 2.89 -17.71 9.86
CA TYR A 53 2.75 -17.11 11.17
C TYR A 53 1.32 -17.16 11.68
N THR A 54 1.19 -17.56 12.93
CA THR A 54 -0.05 -17.45 13.70
C THR A 54 0.25 -16.57 14.90
N PRO A 55 -0.24 -15.31 14.94
CA PRO A 55 0.02 -14.42 16.06
C PRO A 55 -0.66 -14.96 17.32
N ALA A 56 0.03 -14.81 18.44
CA ALA A 56 -0.51 -15.11 19.76
C ALA A 56 -0.46 -13.83 20.62
N PRO A 57 -1.48 -13.57 21.47
CA PRO A 57 -1.45 -12.44 22.36
C PRO A 57 -0.33 -12.58 23.38
N ALA A 58 0.35 -11.48 23.68
CA ALA A 58 1.50 -11.44 24.60
C ALA A 58 1.15 -11.89 26.03
N SER A 59 -0.12 -11.88 26.42
CA SER A 59 -0.59 -12.13 27.79
C SER A 59 -1.58 -13.28 27.91
N GLY A 60 -1.60 -14.28 27.03
CA GLY A 60 -2.47 -15.47 27.19
C GLY A 60 -3.99 -15.21 27.19
N THR A 61 -4.45 -14.01 27.45
CA THR A 61 -5.84 -13.56 27.46
C THR A 61 -6.01 -12.40 26.49
N GLY A 62 -6.74 -12.63 25.39
CA GLY A 62 -6.95 -11.60 24.36
C GLY A 62 -6.98 -12.21 22.96
N SER A 63 -7.00 -11.37 21.97
CA SER A 63 -6.90 -11.77 20.56
C SER A 63 -5.68 -11.13 19.90
N SER A 64 -5.12 -11.83 18.91
CA SER A 64 -4.04 -11.32 18.08
C SER A 64 -4.37 -11.57 16.62
N GLN A 65 -4.04 -10.62 15.77
CA GLN A 65 -4.32 -10.67 14.33
C GLN A 65 -3.23 -9.94 13.55
N THR A 66 -3.16 -10.21 12.24
CA THR A 66 -2.23 -9.54 11.33
C THR A 66 -2.96 -8.92 10.16
N ILE A 67 -2.37 -7.86 9.57
CA ILE A 67 -2.89 -7.19 8.38
C ILE A 67 -1.76 -6.53 7.57
N GLY A 68 -2.00 -6.25 6.30
CA GLY A 68 -1.12 -5.42 5.46
C GLY A 68 0.16 -6.12 5.04
N ASN A 69 0.09 -7.42 4.69
CA ASN A 69 1.26 -8.16 4.23
C ASN A 69 1.81 -7.60 2.91
N ARG A 70 3.13 -7.32 2.89
CA ARG A 70 3.88 -7.01 1.67
C ARG A 70 5.21 -7.71 1.70
N ILE A 71 5.61 -8.30 0.57
CA ILE A 71 6.84 -9.08 0.45
C ILE A 71 7.81 -8.41 -0.53
N VAL A 72 9.08 -8.37 -0.17
CA VAL A 72 10.18 -7.95 -1.05
C VAL A 72 11.30 -8.98 -1.03
N VAL A 73 12.11 -8.98 -2.09
CA VAL A 73 13.30 -9.83 -2.19
C VAL A 73 14.49 -8.93 -2.54
N PRO A 74 15.37 -8.62 -1.56
CA PRO A 74 16.56 -7.81 -1.81
C PRO A 74 17.46 -8.42 -2.89
N THR A 75 17.99 -7.57 -3.76
CA THR A 75 18.90 -7.97 -4.85
C THR A 75 20.36 -8.00 -4.44
N ALA A 76 20.69 -7.37 -3.30
CA ALA A 76 22.04 -7.20 -2.78
C ALA A 76 22.06 -7.25 -1.26
N GLY A 77 23.25 -7.00 -0.68
CA GLY A 77 23.47 -6.98 0.77
C GLY A 77 23.33 -8.34 1.43
N VAL A 78 23.30 -8.34 2.76
CA VAL A 78 23.27 -9.56 3.58
C VAL A 78 21.96 -10.36 3.45
N ALA A 79 20.89 -9.72 2.99
CA ALA A 79 19.60 -10.35 2.76
C ALA A 79 19.34 -10.66 1.27
N ARG A 80 20.36 -10.69 0.43
CA ARG A 80 20.20 -11.02 -0.99
C ARG A 80 19.46 -12.35 -1.17
N GLY A 81 18.35 -12.32 -1.90
CA GLY A 81 17.51 -13.49 -2.18
C GLY A 81 16.62 -13.94 -1.01
N VAL A 82 16.75 -13.33 0.16
CA VAL A 82 15.86 -13.56 1.30
C VAL A 82 14.50 -12.91 1.02
N ARG A 83 13.42 -13.62 1.32
CA ARG A 83 12.08 -13.04 1.30
C ARG A 83 11.85 -12.31 2.60
N VAL A 84 11.45 -11.06 2.51
CA VAL A 84 11.12 -10.23 3.67
C VAL A 84 9.67 -9.82 3.56
N ASN A 85 8.84 -10.29 4.48
CA ASN A 85 7.42 -9.94 4.58
C ASN A 85 7.23 -8.92 5.69
N VAL A 86 6.67 -7.74 5.40
CA VAL A 86 6.23 -6.77 6.40
C VAL A 86 4.73 -6.97 6.66
N PHE A 87 4.31 -6.76 7.89
CA PHE A 87 2.91 -6.75 8.30
C PHE A 87 2.72 -5.94 9.57
N LEU A 88 1.48 -5.61 9.85
CA LEU A 88 1.07 -5.07 11.15
C LEU A 88 0.48 -6.21 12.00
N GLN A 89 0.96 -6.37 13.22
CA GLN A 89 0.33 -7.21 14.23
C GLN A 89 -0.49 -6.33 15.16
N ILE A 90 -1.74 -6.71 15.41
CA ILE A 90 -2.65 -6.03 16.32
C ILE A 90 -3.00 -7.01 17.44
N ASP A 91 -2.61 -6.69 18.65
CA ASP A 91 -2.94 -7.44 19.87
C ASP A 91 -4.03 -6.68 20.64
N THR A 92 -5.10 -7.36 21.03
CA THR A 92 -6.16 -6.78 21.84
C THR A 92 -6.22 -7.49 23.19
N VAL A 93 -5.90 -6.77 24.26
CA VAL A 93 -5.90 -7.27 25.63
C VAL A 93 -6.88 -6.45 26.44
N ALA A 94 -7.83 -7.09 27.11
CA ALA A 94 -8.89 -6.42 27.87
C ALA A 94 -9.61 -5.31 27.08
N GLY A 95 -9.82 -5.52 25.77
CA GLY A 95 -10.48 -4.55 24.88
C GLY A 95 -9.57 -3.42 24.36
N ASN A 96 -8.32 -3.35 24.80
CA ASN A 96 -7.38 -2.31 24.36
C ASN A 96 -6.48 -2.85 23.25
N PRO A 97 -6.59 -2.32 22.01
CA PRO A 97 -5.72 -2.72 20.90
C PRO A 97 -4.35 -2.03 21.01
N THR A 98 -3.30 -2.78 20.69
CA THR A 98 -1.95 -2.29 20.47
C THR A 98 -1.47 -2.80 19.13
N SER A 99 -0.81 -1.96 18.33
CA SER A 99 -0.35 -2.30 17.00
C SER A 99 1.17 -2.22 16.92
N ARG A 100 1.79 -3.19 16.23
CA ARG A 100 3.24 -3.25 16.03
C ARG A 100 3.55 -3.57 14.58
N VAL A 101 4.41 -2.78 13.96
CA VAL A 101 4.98 -3.08 12.65
C VAL A 101 6.04 -4.15 12.82
N ALA A 102 5.94 -5.21 12.04
CA ALA A 102 6.83 -6.36 12.13
C ALA A 102 7.26 -6.87 10.74
N ILE A 103 8.38 -7.57 10.70
CA ILE A 103 8.80 -8.34 9.54
C ILE A 103 9.04 -9.80 9.91
N GLN A 104 8.96 -10.67 8.90
CA GLN A 104 9.49 -12.02 8.93
C GLN A 104 10.36 -12.27 7.71
N ARG A 105 11.28 -13.21 7.81
CA ARG A 105 12.25 -13.53 6.76
C ARG A 105 12.24 -15.02 6.43
N SER A 106 12.46 -15.34 5.15
CA SER A 106 12.69 -16.70 4.68
C SER A 106 13.91 -16.73 3.78
N ALA A 107 14.90 -17.55 4.14
CA ALA A 107 16.11 -17.78 3.36
C ALA A 107 16.03 -19.00 2.44
N ASP A 108 15.00 -19.84 2.58
CA ASP A 108 14.82 -21.11 1.92
C ASP A 108 13.64 -21.11 0.93
N ARG A 109 13.44 -20.01 0.26
CA ARG A 109 12.40 -19.82 -0.76
C ARG A 109 10.95 -19.89 -0.23
N GLY A 110 10.72 -19.50 1.03
CA GLY A 110 9.39 -19.49 1.64
C GLY A 110 8.99 -20.80 2.31
N LEU A 111 9.90 -21.79 2.40
CA LEU A 111 9.62 -23.06 3.05
C LEU A 111 9.51 -22.88 4.56
N THR A 112 10.42 -22.12 5.15
CA THR A 112 10.38 -21.74 6.56
C THR A 112 10.54 -20.23 6.73
N TRP A 113 10.01 -19.71 7.84
CA TRP A 113 10.03 -18.30 8.17
C TRP A 113 10.53 -18.10 9.60
N THR A 114 11.28 -17.03 9.81
CA THR A 114 11.74 -16.65 11.15
C THR A 114 10.58 -16.25 12.06
N ALA A 115 10.82 -16.24 13.36
CA ALA A 115 9.97 -15.45 14.26
C ALA A 115 9.91 -13.97 13.81
N PRO A 116 8.82 -13.25 14.11
CA PRO A 116 8.73 -11.83 13.80
C PRO A 116 9.82 -11.01 14.46
N VAL A 117 10.39 -10.05 13.71
CA VAL A 117 11.18 -8.95 14.25
C VAL A 117 10.29 -7.72 14.27
N PHE A 118 10.01 -7.21 15.47
CA PHE A 118 9.21 -6.00 15.65
C PHE A 118 10.05 -4.76 15.41
N ILE A 119 9.64 -3.93 14.45
CA ILE A 119 10.32 -2.68 14.09
C ILE A 119 9.99 -1.60 15.12
N ALA A 120 8.70 -1.39 15.35
CA ALA A 120 8.19 -0.39 16.29
C ALA A 120 6.73 -0.66 16.65
N GLU A 121 6.29 -0.13 17.78
CA GLU A 121 4.87 0.09 18.04
C GLU A 121 4.33 1.10 17.03
N GLN A 122 3.14 0.86 16.49
CA GLN A 122 2.41 1.83 15.68
C GLN A 122 1.39 2.55 16.54
N ARG A 123 1.33 3.88 16.45
CA ARG A 123 0.44 4.75 17.22
C ARG A 123 -0.47 5.57 16.33
N ALA A 124 -0.97 4.98 15.24
CA ALA A 124 -1.89 5.66 14.34
C ALA A 124 -3.22 5.98 15.03
N VAL A 125 -3.74 7.19 14.77
CA VAL A 125 -5.03 7.67 15.30
C VAL A 125 -6.08 7.81 14.19
N GLY A 126 -5.67 7.62 12.92
CA GLY A 126 -6.51 7.76 11.74
C GLY A 126 -6.72 9.21 11.32
N THR A 127 -7.11 9.38 10.08
CA THR A 127 -7.28 10.69 9.46
C THR A 127 -8.72 11.16 9.59
N ARG A 128 -8.88 12.43 9.97
CA ARG A 128 -10.17 13.10 10.10
C ARG A 128 -10.09 14.50 9.50
N ASP A 129 -11.22 14.94 8.96
CA ASP A 129 -11.45 16.35 8.67
C ASP A 129 -11.45 17.15 9.98
N ALA A 130 -10.60 18.16 10.08
CA ALA A 130 -10.49 18.98 11.28
C ALA A 130 -11.73 19.88 11.50
N VAL A 131 -12.53 20.15 10.47
CA VAL A 131 -13.71 21.01 10.52
C VAL A 131 -14.95 20.22 10.94
N THR A 132 -15.23 19.13 10.25
CA THR A 132 -16.45 18.35 10.42
C THR A 132 -16.29 17.14 11.33
N GLY A 133 -15.05 16.71 11.62
CA GLY A 133 -14.74 15.47 12.31
C GLY A 133 -14.96 14.21 11.48
N GLN A 134 -15.38 14.36 10.22
CA GLN A 134 -15.62 13.24 9.32
C GLN A 134 -14.35 12.42 9.10
N THR A 135 -14.45 11.10 9.24
CA THR A 135 -13.32 10.19 9.07
C THR A 135 -13.00 9.94 7.59
N ILE A 136 -11.73 9.74 7.31
CA ILE A 136 -11.24 9.16 6.05
C ILE A 136 -10.80 7.73 6.37
N ARG A 137 -11.22 6.76 5.55
CA ARG A 137 -10.63 5.43 5.57
C ARG A 137 -9.29 5.49 4.85
N ASP A 138 -8.23 5.60 5.62
CA ASP A 138 -6.90 6.03 5.17
C ASP A 138 -5.86 4.89 5.03
N GLY A 139 -6.27 3.64 5.23
CA GLY A 139 -5.33 2.51 5.17
C GLY A 139 -4.24 2.54 6.24
N GLY A 140 -4.45 3.26 7.36
CA GLY A 140 -3.45 3.47 8.41
C GLY A 140 -2.85 2.21 9.04
N ILE A 141 -3.50 1.07 8.83
CA ILE A 141 -3.04 -0.24 9.32
C ILE A 141 -2.17 -1.00 8.28
N ILE A 142 -1.80 -0.38 7.17
CA ILE A 142 -1.07 -1.03 6.07
C ILE A 142 0.33 -0.42 5.96
N PRO A 143 1.38 -1.11 6.45
CA PRO A 143 2.75 -0.68 6.25
C PRO A 143 3.21 -0.89 4.80
N SER A 144 4.17 -0.08 4.35
CA SER A 144 4.82 -0.23 3.06
C SER A 144 6.29 -0.59 3.24
N ILE A 145 6.82 -1.49 2.40
CA ILE A 145 8.24 -1.89 2.41
C ILE A 145 8.84 -1.75 1.02
N ALA A 146 10.11 -1.34 0.96
CA ALA A 146 10.91 -1.37 -0.26
C ALA A 146 12.35 -1.76 0.06
N THR A 147 13.11 -2.20 -0.96
CA THR A 147 14.52 -2.54 -0.84
C THR A 147 15.35 -1.76 -1.84
N GLY A 148 16.50 -1.28 -1.39
CA GLY A 148 17.46 -0.56 -2.22
C GLY A 148 18.43 -1.49 -2.98
N PRO A 149 19.16 -0.94 -3.96
CA PRO A 149 20.19 -1.69 -4.70
C PRO A 149 21.39 -2.08 -3.81
N ASP A 150 21.57 -1.45 -2.66
CA ASP A 150 22.52 -1.80 -1.60
C ASP A 150 22.02 -2.92 -0.67
N GLY A 151 20.76 -3.36 -0.83
CA GLY A 151 20.10 -4.34 0.03
C GLY A 151 19.51 -3.75 1.31
N ALA A 152 19.57 -2.44 1.50
CA ALA A 152 18.87 -1.78 2.61
C ALA A 152 17.35 -1.98 2.49
N LEU A 153 16.72 -2.18 3.62
CA LEU A 153 15.26 -2.28 3.74
C LEU A 153 14.70 -0.98 4.30
N TRP A 154 13.60 -0.53 3.74
CA TRP A 154 12.88 0.66 4.17
C TRP A 154 11.43 0.28 4.46
N VAL A 155 10.90 0.73 5.59
CA VAL A 155 9.49 0.51 5.96
C VAL A 155 8.89 1.85 6.35
N ALA A 156 7.67 2.12 5.83
CA ALA A 156 6.90 3.32 6.14
C ALA A 156 5.51 2.94 6.66
N TRP A 157 4.97 3.76 7.58
CA TRP A 157 3.62 3.60 8.15
C TRP A 157 3.10 4.92 8.69
N GLN A 158 1.80 4.99 8.99
CA GLN A 158 1.18 6.12 9.69
C GLN A 158 1.44 6.02 11.19
N ASP A 159 1.79 7.14 11.82
CA ASP A 159 2.12 7.18 13.24
C ASP A 159 1.92 8.57 13.86
N ALA A 160 1.19 8.64 14.96
CA ALA A 160 0.90 9.89 15.66
C ALA A 160 1.91 10.24 16.77
N ARG A 161 3.01 9.45 16.95
CA ARG A 161 4.03 9.73 17.99
C ARG A 161 4.68 11.10 17.86
N PHE A 162 4.75 11.65 16.65
CA PHE A 162 5.39 12.94 16.36
C PHE A 162 4.51 14.16 16.65
N SER A 163 3.26 13.91 17.03
CA SER A 163 2.26 14.93 17.34
C SER A 163 1.66 14.75 18.74
N ALA A 164 2.32 13.97 19.60
CA ALA A 164 1.79 13.55 20.90
C ALA A 164 0.40 12.87 20.82
N GLY A 165 0.13 12.14 19.73
CA GLY A 165 -1.13 11.44 19.50
C GLY A 165 -2.24 12.29 18.88
N ALA A 166 -1.95 13.51 18.43
CA ALA A 166 -2.98 14.40 17.88
C ALA A 166 -3.34 14.10 16.41
N ARG A 167 -2.39 13.66 15.62
CA ARG A 167 -2.55 13.37 14.18
C ARG A 167 -1.44 12.48 13.66
N ASP A 168 -1.72 11.74 12.60
CA ASP A 168 -0.74 10.88 11.97
C ASP A 168 0.26 11.68 11.12
N ALA A 169 1.51 11.27 11.19
CA ALA A 169 2.59 11.59 10.27
C ALA A 169 3.03 10.30 9.55
N ILE A 170 3.89 10.40 8.55
CA ILE A 170 4.51 9.25 7.93
C ILE A 170 5.83 8.96 8.63
N ALA A 171 5.85 7.85 9.36
CA ALA A 171 7.05 7.29 9.96
C ALA A 171 7.84 6.45 8.95
N VAL A 172 9.16 6.56 8.96
CA VAL A 172 10.07 5.69 8.20
C VAL A 172 11.11 5.11 9.13
N SER A 173 11.44 3.84 8.92
CA SER A 173 12.55 3.14 9.56
C SER A 173 13.37 2.41 8.50
N ARG A 174 14.68 2.28 8.72
CA ARG A 174 15.64 1.64 7.82
C ARG A 174 16.39 0.53 8.52
N SER A 175 16.66 -0.56 7.78
CA SER A 175 17.60 -1.61 8.17
C SER A 175 18.70 -1.76 7.11
N SER A 176 19.94 -1.89 7.53
CA SER A 176 21.09 -2.19 6.67
C SER A 176 21.65 -3.59 6.87
N ASP A 177 21.09 -4.36 7.80
CA ASP A 177 21.54 -5.71 8.19
C ASP A 177 20.53 -6.81 7.85
N GLY A 178 19.73 -6.55 6.79
CA GLY A 178 18.74 -7.51 6.30
C GLY A 178 17.52 -7.67 7.20
N GLY A 179 17.18 -6.65 7.99
CA GLY A 179 16.00 -6.63 8.86
C GLY A 179 16.26 -7.23 10.25
N SER A 180 17.51 -7.39 10.66
CA SER A 180 17.84 -7.87 12.01
C SER A 180 17.69 -6.74 13.04
N THR A 181 18.10 -5.54 12.67
CA THR A 181 17.93 -4.31 13.46
C THR A 181 17.36 -3.17 12.60
N TRP A 182 16.75 -2.20 13.24
CA TRP A 182 16.05 -1.09 12.59
C TRP A 182 16.38 0.23 13.26
N SER A 183 16.47 1.29 12.47
CA SER A 183 16.59 2.65 13.00
C SER A 183 15.36 3.05 13.78
N ALA A 184 15.50 3.98 14.72
CA ALA A 184 14.34 4.62 15.32
C ALA A 184 13.45 5.27 14.23
N PRO A 185 12.11 5.19 14.35
CA PRO A 185 11.21 5.83 13.41
C PRO A 185 11.40 7.35 13.36
N VAL A 186 11.44 7.91 12.14
CA VAL A 186 11.50 9.36 11.92
C VAL A 186 10.32 9.82 11.06
N ALA A 187 9.77 11.00 11.35
CA ALA A 187 8.75 11.62 10.50
C ALA A 187 9.39 12.18 9.23
N VAL A 188 8.80 11.90 8.08
CA VAL A 188 9.34 12.34 6.78
C VAL A 188 8.46 13.35 6.02
N ASN A 189 7.15 13.41 6.31
CA ASN A 189 6.27 14.41 5.74
C ASN A 189 6.65 15.82 6.22
N LYS A 190 6.62 16.80 5.30
CA LYS A 190 7.17 18.14 5.54
C LYS A 190 6.28 19.05 6.39
N VAL A 191 4.98 18.84 6.37
CA VAL A 191 4.03 19.67 7.10
C VAL A 191 3.52 18.94 8.34
N ALA A 192 3.97 19.35 9.52
CA ALA A 192 3.60 18.74 10.78
C ALA A 192 2.17 19.10 11.27
N GLY A 193 1.60 20.18 10.74
CA GLY A 193 0.30 20.71 11.16
C GLY A 193 -0.93 19.98 10.60
N THR A 194 -0.74 19.06 9.65
CA THR A 194 -1.81 18.33 8.96
C THR A 194 -1.57 16.82 9.04
N PRO A 195 -2.62 15.98 9.07
CA PRO A 195 -2.46 14.53 9.01
C PRO A 195 -1.91 14.11 7.65
N ALA A 196 -0.97 13.16 7.66
CA ALA A 196 -0.42 12.51 6.47
C ALA A 196 -0.77 11.02 6.50
N PHE A 197 -1.20 10.45 5.34
CA PHE A 197 -1.79 9.12 5.32
C PHE A 197 -1.51 8.35 4.03
N THR A 198 -1.72 7.04 4.06
CA THR A 198 -1.55 6.06 2.98
C THR A 198 -0.16 6.12 2.33
N PRO A 199 0.92 5.82 3.08
CA PRO A 199 2.27 5.85 2.54
C PRO A 199 2.54 4.70 1.57
N THR A 200 3.28 4.98 0.50
CA THR A 200 3.82 3.94 -0.38
C THR A 200 5.28 4.22 -0.68
N LEU A 201 6.14 3.22 -0.44
CA LEU A 201 7.58 3.25 -0.66
C LEU A 201 7.98 2.57 -1.97
N ALA A 202 8.98 3.13 -2.62
CA ALA A 202 9.80 2.46 -3.64
C ALA A 202 11.26 2.92 -3.49
N VAL A 203 12.20 2.12 -3.96
CA VAL A 203 13.59 2.54 -4.10
C VAL A 203 14.02 2.33 -5.54
N ARG A 204 14.52 3.38 -6.15
CA ARG A 204 15.00 3.37 -7.53
C ARG A 204 16.34 2.64 -7.64
N SER A 205 16.68 2.16 -8.82
CA SER A 205 17.91 1.38 -9.07
C SER A 205 19.21 2.14 -8.76
N ASP A 206 19.18 3.48 -8.71
CA ASP A 206 20.29 4.33 -8.32
C ASP A 206 20.33 4.67 -6.81
N GLY A 207 19.49 4.00 -6.02
CA GLY A 207 19.42 4.17 -4.57
C GLY A 207 18.54 5.34 -4.09
N LEU A 208 17.89 6.08 -4.99
CA LEU A 208 16.95 7.13 -4.57
C LEU A 208 15.71 6.50 -3.93
N VAL A 209 15.48 6.79 -2.67
CA VAL A 209 14.27 6.40 -1.94
C VAL A 209 13.13 7.33 -2.33
N LEU A 210 12.00 6.75 -2.67
CA LEU A 210 10.78 7.44 -3.09
C LEU A 210 9.66 7.05 -2.13
N LEU A 211 8.84 8.03 -1.72
CA LEU A 211 7.68 7.79 -0.88
C LEU A 211 6.55 8.71 -1.32
N THR A 212 5.37 8.15 -1.54
CA THR A 212 4.15 8.95 -1.72
C THR A 212 3.28 8.89 -0.48
N HIS A 213 2.58 9.98 -0.19
CA HIS A 213 1.54 10.04 0.83
C HIS A 213 0.52 11.11 0.46
N HIS A 214 -0.70 10.98 0.97
CA HIS A 214 -1.68 12.07 0.97
C HIS A 214 -1.51 12.95 2.21
N ASP A 215 -1.94 14.21 2.09
CA ASP A 215 -2.25 15.06 3.24
C ASP A 215 -3.35 16.08 2.93
N LEU A 216 -3.76 16.80 3.97
CA LEU A 216 -4.85 17.78 3.93
C LEU A 216 -4.36 19.24 4.07
N ARG A 217 -3.08 19.52 3.75
CA ARG A 217 -2.49 20.86 3.99
C ARG A 217 -3.17 21.99 3.22
N ASN A 218 -3.82 21.67 2.12
CA ASN A 218 -4.56 22.61 1.29
C ASN A 218 -6.08 22.57 1.53
N ASN A 219 -6.52 21.83 2.57
CA ASN A 219 -7.92 21.86 2.98
C ASN A 219 -8.27 23.24 3.56
N THR A 220 -9.52 23.61 3.44
CA THR A 220 -10.06 24.91 3.90
C THR A 220 -11.00 24.71 5.08
N ALA A 221 -11.48 25.81 5.66
CA ALA A 221 -12.50 25.76 6.71
C ALA A 221 -13.93 25.56 6.15
N ASP A 222 -14.08 25.37 4.85
CA ASP A 222 -15.38 25.08 4.22
C ASP A 222 -15.82 23.65 4.55
N PRO A 223 -16.91 23.46 5.33
CA PRO A 223 -17.39 22.13 5.70
C PRO A 223 -17.99 21.35 4.51
N ALA A 224 -18.18 21.98 3.35
CA ALA A 224 -18.71 21.35 2.15
C ALA A 224 -17.62 20.66 1.31
N SER A 225 -16.35 20.82 1.66
CA SER A 225 -15.22 20.25 0.92
C SER A 225 -14.18 19.66 1.86
N LEU A 226 -13.46 18.63 1.40
CA LEU A 226 -12.33 18.01 2.10
C LEU A 226 -11.19 17.82 1.11
N LEU A 227 -10.38 18.88 0.94
CA LEU A 227 -9.33 18.93 -0.06
C LEU A 227 -8.10 18.14 0.36
N ALA A 228 -7.62 17.30 -0.54
CA ALA A 228 -6.41 16.51 -0.37
C ALA A 228 -5.48 16.60 -1.57
N ASP A 229 -4.22 16.29 -1.32
CA ASP A 229 -3.17 16.19 -2.32
C ASP A 229 -2.32 14.95 -2.10
N LEU A 230 -1.78 14.42 -3.20
CA LEU A 230 -0.72 13.42 -3.16
C LEU A 230 0.64 14.12 -3.27
N TRP A 231 1.56 13.75 -2.40
CA TRP A 231 2.93 14.27 -2.35
C TRP A 231 3.93 13.15 -2.63
N LEU A 232 4.96 13.44 -3.41
CA LEU A 232 6.11 12.58 -3.60
C LEU A 232 7.28 13.15 -2.80
N LEU A 233 7.80 12.34 -1.88
CA LEU A 233 9.06 12.61 -1.21
C LEU A 233 10.17 11.81 -1.86
N SER A 234 11.37 12.36 -1.89
CA SER A 234 12.57 11.64 -2.33
C SER A 234 13.77 11.95 -1.44
N SER A 235 14.60 10.94 -1.20
CA SER A 235 15.79 11.05 -0.36
C SER A 235 16.89 10.12 -0.85
N ARG A 236 18.16 10.55 -0.70
CA ARG A 236 19.33 9.72 -0.98
C ARG A 236 19.92 9.09 0.27
N ASP A 237 19.70 9.69 1.42
CA ASP A 237 20.32 9.34 2.70
C ASP A 237 19.31 8.89 3.76
N GLY A 238 18.00 9.07 3.52
CA GLY A 238 16.92 8.80 4.46
C GLY A 238 16.77 9.84 5.57
N SER A 239 17.62 10.86 5.59
CA SER A 239 17.58 11.95 6.58
C SER A 239 17.09 13.25 5.98
N THR A 240 17.52 13.56 4.76
CA THR A 240 17.11 14.75 4.02
C THR A 240 16.12 14.35 2.94
N TRP A 241 14.92 14.93 3.00
CA TRP A 241 13.84 14.65 2.07
C TRP A 241 13.46 15.90 1.28
N THR A 242 13.27 15.74 -0.01
CA THR A 242 12.61 16.73 -0.86
C THR A 242 11.17 16.31 -1.10
N GLU A 243 10.28 17.26 -1.32
CA GLU A 243 8.86 17.02 -1.51
C GLU A 243 8.35 17.72 -2.76
N THR A 244 7.53 17.05 -3.54
CA THR A 244 6.90 17.56 -4.76
C THR A 244 5.43 17.17 -4.75
N ARG A 245 4.54 18.13 -5.05
CA ARG A 245 3.11 17.82 -5.27
C ARG A 245 2.95 17.03 -6.56
N VAL A 246 2.16 15.96 -6.50
CA VAL A 246 1.95 15.04 -7.63
C VAL A 246 0.78 15.47 -8.51
N ASN A 247 -0.35 15.80 -7.90
CA ASN A 247 -1.54 16.29 -8.59
C ASN A 247 -1.45 17.81 -8.88
N SER A 248 -1.99 18.25 -10.00
CA SER A 248 -1.95 19.66 -10.43
C SER A 248 -2.90 20.57 -9.65
N ALA A 249 -4.01 20.02 -9.17
CA ALA A 249 -5.00 20.70 -8.34
C ALA A 249 -5.46 19.75 -7.21
N SER A 250 -5.80 20.31 -6.03
CA SER A 250 -6.39 19.51 -4.94
C SER A 250 -7.68 18.86 -5.40
N PHE A 251 -7.94 17.67 -4.90
CA PHE A 251 -9.18 16.94 -5.14
C PHE A 251 -9.97 16.81 -3.83
N ASP A 252 -11.29 16.80 -3.94
CA ASP A 252 -12.19 16.82 -2.80
C ASP A 252 -12.58 15.40 -2.38
N ILE A 253 -11.98 14.89 -1.30
CA ILE A 253 -12.27 13.52 -0.77
C ILE A 253 -13.74 13.37 -0.34
N SER A 254 -14.45 14.45 0.01
CA SER A 254 -15.87 14.36 0.39
C SER A 254 -16.76 13.79 -0.72
N GLN A 255 -16.28 13.80 -1.96
CA GLN A 255 -16.96 13.24 -3.13
C GLN A 255 -16.65 11.75 -3.34
N ALA A 256 -15.68 11.17 -2.62
CA ALA A 256 -15.39 9.75 -2.69
C ALA A 256 -16.54 8.91 -2.11
N PRO A 257 -16.61 7.60 -2.41
CA PRO A 257 -17.56 6.71 -1.78
C PRO A 257 -17.42 6.74 -0.25
N LEU A 258 -18.53 6.88 0.45
CA LEU A 258 -18.58 6.83 1.91
C LEU A 258 -18.78 5.38 2.37
N THR A 259 -17.91 4.91 3.25
CA THR A 259 -17.99 3.61 3.91
C THR A 259 -18.29 3.77 5.40
N GLY A 260 -18.52 2.66 6.11
CA GLY A 260 -18.66 2.71 7.58
C GLY A 260 -17.43 3.22 8.33
N ALA A 261 -16.26 3.25 7.68
CA ALA A 261 -15.00 3.76 8.25
C ALA A 261 -14.64 5.18 7.75
N GLY A 262 -15.42 5.78 6.87
CA GLY A 262 -15.19 7.10 6.31
C GLY A 262 -15.12 7.14 4.78
N PHE A 263 -14.78 8.29 4.23
CA PHE A 263 -14.53 8.43 2.79
C PHE A 263 -13.37 7.56 2.33
N PHE A 264 -13.49 6.94 1.16
CA PHE A 264 -12.57 5.88 0.74
C PHE A 264 -12.02 6.09 -0.67
N LEU A 265 -10.69 6.19 -0.77
CA LEU A 265 -9.94 6.29 -2.03
C LEU A 265 -9.21 4.98 -2.40
N GLY A 266 -9.31 3.94 -1.57
CA GLY A 266 -8.54 2.71 -1.68
C GLY A 266 -7.48 2.62 -0.59
N ASP A 267 -7.14 1.38 -0.22
CA ASP A 267 -6.15 1.10 0.84
C ASP A 267 -4.71 1.05 0.28
N TYR A 268 -4.54 1.01 -1.04
CA TYR A 268 -3.24 0.79 -1.70
C TYR A 268 -2.99 1.80 -2.81
N HIS A 269 -1.74 2.26 -2.89
CA HIS A 269 -1.22 3.04 -4.01
C HIS A 269 -0.08 2.28 -4.69
N GLY A 270 0.13 2.53 -5.97
CA GLY A 270 1.32 2.09 -6.70
C GLY A 270 2.37 3.19 -6.76
N LEU A 271 3.64 2.79 -6.75
CA LEU A 271 4.76 3.69 -6.98
C LEU A 271 5.86 2.90 -7.69
N VAL A 272 6.14 3.25 -8.93
CA VAL A 272 7.18 2.60 -9.72
C VAL A 272 8.10 3.63 -10.36
N SER A 273 9.28 3.21 -10.77
CA SER A 273 10.23 4.03 -11.52
C SER A 273 10.77 3.31 -12.74
N ALA A 274 10.99 4.06 -13.82
CA ALA A 274 11.65 3.62 -15.05
C ALA A 274 12.77 4.62 -15.35
N GLY A 275 14.02 4.22 -15.11
CA GLY A 275 15.15 5.16 -15.11
C GLY A 275 14.92 6.27 -14.08
N THR A 276 14.96 7.53 -14.50
CA THR A 276 14.71 8.71 -13.65
C THR A 276 13.24 9.14 -13.59
N THR A 277 12.39 8.53 -14.41
CA THR A 277 10.94 8.78 -14.39
C THR A 277 10.29 8.04 -13.23
N VAL A 278 9.37 8.69 -12.53
CA VAL A 278 8.58 8.13 -11.43
C VAL A 278 7.10 8.18 -11.83
N LEU A 279 6.40 7.08 -11.61
CA LEU A 279 4.99 6.90 -11.91
C LEU A 279 4.25 6.52 -10.62
N PRO A 280 3.67 7.49 -9.91
CA PRO A 280 2.69 7.22 -8.86
C PRO A 280 1.39 6.73 -9.50
N VAL A 281 0.72 5.77 -8.85
CA VAL A 281 -0.60 5.26 -9.27
C VAL A 281 -1.53 5.37 -8.06
N PHE A 282 -2.55 6.21 -8.14
CA PHE A 282 -3.43 6.50 -7.01
C PHE A 282 -4.85 6.82 -7.45
N ALA A 283 -5.80 6.63 -6.55
CA ALA A 283 -7.17 7.06 -6.74
C ALA A 283 -7.34 8.51 -6.29
N ALA A 284 -8.11 9.29 -7.06
CA ALA A 284 -8.57 10.61 -6.66
C ALA A 284 -10.02 10.82 -7.13
N THR A 285 -10.71 11.79 -6.54
CA THR A 285 -12.05 12.14 -6.95
C THR A 285 -12.05 12.92 -8.26
N THR A 286 -13.08 12.72 -9.07
CA THR A 286 -13.19 13.31 -10.41
C THR A 286 -14.07 14.54 -10.47
N GLY A 287 -14.82 14.84 -9.41
CA GLY A 287 -15.87 15.86 -9.41
C GLY A 287 -17.18 15.43 -10.08
N ARG A 288 -17.30 14.16 -10.50
CA ARG A 288 -18.45 13.63 -11.23
C ARG A 288 -19.23 12.63 -10.36
N LEU A 289 -20.55 12.72 -10.39
CA LEU A 289 -21.41 11.81 -9.62
C LEU A 289 -21.50 10.39 -10.24
N ASP A 290 -21.36 10.29 -11.55
CA ASP A 290 -21.42 9.03 -12.31
C ASP A 290 -20.06 8.27 -12.30
N ASN A 291 -18.99 8.97 -11.98
CA ASN A 291 -17.65 8.39 -11.78
C ASN A 291 -16.95 9.15 -10.65
N ARG A 292 -17.25 8.81 -9.42
CA ARG A 292 -16.78 9.56 -8.24
C ARG A 292 -15.26 9.55 -8.07
N THR A 293 -14.62 8.43 -8.38
CA THR A 293 -13.17 8.25 -8.27
C THR A 293 -12.62 7.60 -9.53
N ASP A 294 -11.39 7.96 -9.90
CA ASP A 294 -10.65 7.31 -10.98
C ASP A 294 -9.20 7.11 -10.58
N ILE A 295 -8.46 6.32 -11.36
CA ILE A 295 -7.04 6.07 -11.13
C ILE A 295 -6.21 7.03 -11.97
N PHE A 296 -5.29 7.72 -11.31
CA PHE A 296 -4.38 8.69 -11.91
C PHE A 296 -2.95 8.16 -11.84
N THR A 297 -2.19 8.39 -12.92
CA THR A 297 -0.77 8.03 -13.00
C THR A 297 0.02 9.11 -13.75
N PRO A 298 0.23 10.28 -13.11
CA PRO A 298 1.05 11.33 -13.71
C PRO A 298 2.49 10.86 -13.85
N ARG A 299 3.11 11.27 -14.96
CA ARG A 299 4.52 11.02 -15.22
C ARG A 299 5.36 12.14 -14.60
N LEU A 300 6.27 11.80 -13.70
CA LEU A 300 7.21 12.72 -13.08
C LEU A 300 8.61 12.43 -13.63
N ASP A 301 9.07 13.26 -14.56
CA ASP A 301 10.39 13.09 -15.18
C ASP A 301 11.50 13.72 -14.35
N ALA A 302 12.72 13.19 -14.48
CA ALA A 302 13.94 13.72 -13.88
C ALA A 302 13.88 13.95 -12.35
N VAL A 303 13.19 13.08 -11.61
CA VAL A 303 13.20 13.11 -10.15
C VAL A 303 14.61 12.79 -9.64
N THR A 304 15.31 13.79 -9.10
CA THR A 304 16.74 13.70 -8.73
C THR A 304 16.99 13.62 -7.23
N GLY A 305 15.98 13.92 -6.42
CA GLY A 305 16.13 14.10 -4.97
C GLY A 305 16.72 15.45 -4.58
N ALA A 306 16.98 16.33 -5.54
CA ALA A 306 17.30 17.74 -5.28
C ALA A 306 16.01 18.57 -5.31
N SER A 307 15.96 19.65 -4.52
CA SER A 307 14.84 20.59 -4.49
C SER A 307 14.79 21.39 -5.82
N ALA A 308 14.28 20.76 -6.86
CA ALA A 308 13.88 21.48 -8.06
C ALA A 308 12.35 21.48 -8.08
N ALA A 309 11.76 22.66 -8.21
CA ALA A 309 10.33 22.78 -8.52
C ALA A 309 10.08 22.11 -9.88
N HIS A 310 9.77 20.83 -9.86
CA HIS A 310 9.29 20.14 -11.04
C HIS A 310 7.83 20.53 -11.20
N ALA A 311 7.57 21.39 -12.17
CA ALA A 311 6.23 21.51 -12.70
C ALA A 311 5.81 20.11 -13.13
N ALA A 312 4.85 19.53 -12.44
CA ALA A 312 4.14 18.35 -12.93
C ALA A 312 3.59 18.74 -14.31
N ARG A 313 4.27 18.33 -15.35
CA ARG A 313 3.72 18.46 -16.69
C ARG A 313 2.62 17.42 -16.75
N ALA A 314 1.39 17.86 -16.50
CA ALA A 314 0.21 17.08 -16.81
C ALA A 314 0.30 16.75 -18.30
N LEU A 315 0.82 15.57 -18.62
CA LEU A 315 0.60 14.96 -19.90
C LEU A 315 -0.75 14.23 -19.80
N ALA A 316 -1.77 15.03 -19.88
CA ALA A 316 -3.02 14.71 -20.53
C ALA A 316 -3.72 16.03 -20.79
N LEU A 317 -3.73 16.47 -22.01
CA LEU A 317 -4.97 17.05 -22.49
C LEU A 317 -6.06 16.03 -22.06
N PRO A 318 -7.12 16.46 -21.37
CA PRO A 318 -8.19 15.54 -21.07
C PRO A 318 -8.58 14.90 -22.40
N LEU A 319 -8.49 13.56 -22.46
CA LEU A 319 -9.00 12.83 -23.60
C LEU A 319 -10.44 13.32 -23.80
N SER A 320 -10.81 13.57 -25.05
CA SER A 320 -12.24 13.81 -25.32
C SER A 320 -13.03 12.60 -24.79
N ALA A 321 -14.26 12.78 -24.36
CA ALA A 321 -15.09 11.67 -23.87
C ALA A 321 -15.11 10.48 -24.85
N ALA A 322 -15.00 10.74 -26.15
CA ALA A 322 -14.91 9.71 -27.18
C ALA A 322 -13.58 8.95 -27.19
N GLU A 323 -12.46 9.63 -26.94
CA GLU A 323 -11.14 9.01 -26.83
C GLU A 323 -10.99 8.19 -25.55
N ASP A 324 -11.51 8.70 -24.42
CA ASP A 324 -11.55 7.97 -23.16
C ASP A 324 -12.39 6.70 -23.27
N ASP A 325 -13.57 6.79 -23.87
CA ASP A 325 -14.45 5.66 -24.16
C ASP A 325 -13.81 4.64 -25.14
N ALA A 326 -13.06 5.11 -26.14
CA ALA A 326 -12.36 4.22 -27.07
C ALA A 326 -11.23 3.49 -26.34
N LEU A 327 -10.48 4.18 -25.48
CA LEU A 327 -9.41 3.60 -24.68
C LEU A 327 -9.95 2.57 -23.66
N ARG A 328 -11.07 2.87 -22.98
CA ARG A 328 -11.76 1.94 -22.07
C ARG A 328 -12.23 0.69 -22.79
N ARG A 329 -12.84 0.84 -23.97
CA ARG A 329 -13.27 -0.31 -24.81
C ARG A 329 -12.09 -1.17 -25.23
N ALA A 330 -10.99 -0.55 -25.67
CA ALA A 330 -9.78 -1.26 -26.08
C ALA A 330 -9.15 -2.01 -24.88
N HIS A 331 -9.08 -1.36 -23.72
CA HIS A 331 -8.58 -1.99 -22.48
C HIS A 331 -9.45 -3.17 -22.05
N ASN A 332 -10.76 -2.98 -21.99
CA ASN A 332 -11.70 -4.04 -21.62
C ASN A 332 -11.64 -5.21 -22.59
N ALA A 333 -11.54 -4.95 -23.90
CA ALA A 333 -11.38 -5.99 -24.89
C ALA A 333 -10.08 -6.78 -24.71
N ALA A 334 -8.96 -6.10 -24.41
CA ALA A 334 -7.68 -6.74 -24.15
C ALA A 334 -7.72 -7.61 -22.86
N VAL A 335 -8.35 -7.13 -21.80
CA VAL A 335 -8.55 -7.87 -20.54
C VAL A 335 -9.44 -9.09 -20.78
N THR A 336 -10.57 -8.93 -21.45
CA THR A 336 -11.49 -10.02 -21.82
C THR A 336 -10.76 -11.10 -22.63
N GLN A 337 -10.00 -10.69 -23.64
CA GLN A 337 -9.22 -11.63 -24.48
C GLN A 337 -8.11 -12.35 -23.67
N ALA A 338 -7.47 -11.66 -22.72
CA ALA A 338 -6.48 -12.27 -21.85
C ALA A 338 -7.12 -13.29 -20.88
N LEU A 339 -8.30 -12.95 -20.34
CA LEU A 339 -9.07 -13.85 -19.47
C LEU A 339 -9.58 -15.06 -20.24
N GLU A 340 -10.09 -14.90 -21.46
CA GLU A 340 -10.57 -16.02 -22.28
C GLU A 340 -9.43 -16.97 -22.66
N ARG A 341 -8.22 -16.45 -22.94
CA ARG A 341 -7.04 -17.30 -23.18
C ARG A 341 -6.62 -18.12 -21.95
N ARG A 342 -6.76 -17.53 -20.75
CA ARG A 342 -6.35 -18.18 -19.46
C ARG A 342 -7.45 -19.04 -18.87
N MET A 343 -8.69 -18.68 -19.07
CA MET A 343 -9.87 -19.32 -18.49
C MET A 343 -11.01 -19.38 -19.52
N PRO A 344 -10.97 -20.27 -20.51
CA PRO A 344 -12.01 -20.36 -21.53
C PRO A 344 -13.41 -20.46 -20.92
N GLY A 345 -14.36 -19.65 -21.38
CA GLY A 345 -15.73 -19.58 -20.86
C GLY A 345 -15.88 -18.87 -19.52
N TRP A 346 -14.93 -18.01 -19.14
CA TRP A 346 -14.95 -17.28 -17.87
C TRP A 346 -16.18 -16.37 -17.74
N GLU A 347 -16.65 -15.74 -18.82
CA GLU A 347 -17.83 -14.86 -18.80
C GLU A 347 -19.09 -15.62 -18.41
N ALA A 348 -19.29 -16.81 -18.95
CA ALA A 348 -20.44 -17.64 -18.61
C ALA A 348 -20.39 -18.08 -17.13
N ARG A 349 -19.19 -18.37 -16.62
CA ARG A 349 -19.00 -18.72 -15.20
C ARG A 349 -19.21 -17.52 -14.29
N ALA A 350 -18.76 -16.33 -14.66
CA ALA A 350 -18.97 -15.09 -13.91
C ALA A 350 -20.47 -14.72 -13.87
N ALA A 351 -21.17 -14.85 -15.00
CA ALA A 351 -22.61 -14.61 -15.08
C ALA A 351 -23.41 -15.61 -14.22
N ALA A 352 -23.03 -16.89 -14.22
CA ALA A 352 -23.67 -17.91 -13.40
C ALA A 352 -23.45 -17.66 -11.88
N LEU A 353 -22.26 -17.21 -11.50
CA LEU A 353 -21.95 -16.82 -10.10
C LEU A 353 -22.74 -15.58 -9.68
N ALA A 354 -22.86 -14.57 -10.54
CA ALA A 354 -23.65 -13.39 -10.26
C ALA A 354 -25.14 -13.71 -10.07
N GLN A 355 -25.70 -14.60 -10.89
CA GLN A 355 -27.08 -15.08 -10.74
C GLN A 355 -27.29 -15.86 -9.44
N GLN A 356 -26.30 -16.65 -9.00
CA GLN A 356 -26.36 -17.37 -7.72
C GLN A 356 -26.33 -16.46 -6.50
N GLN A 357 -25.70 -15.28 -6.61
CA GLN A 357 -25.66 -14.28 -5.53
C GLN A 357 -26.94 -13.46 -5.42
N THR A 358 -27.74 -13.38 -6.48
CA THR A 358 -29.01 -12.64 -6.51
C THR A 358 -30.24 -13.54 -6.23
N ASP A 359 -30.07 -14.84 -6.00
CA ASP A 359 -31.17 -15.76 -5.65
C ASP A 359 -31.62 -15.55 -4.20
N PRO A 360 -32.81 -14.97 -3.94
CA PRO A 360 -33.29 -14.69 -2.60
C PRO A 360 -33.67 -15.95 -1.80
N ASN A 361 -33.66 -17.13 -2.42
CA ASN A 361 -34.04 -18.41 -1.78
C ASN A 361 -32.84 -19.21 -1.22
N ARG A 362 -31.61 -18.68 -1.30
CA ARG A 362 -30.44 -19.24 -0.61
C ARG A 362 -30.21 -18.48 0.71
N ARG A 363 -30.92 -18.89 1.74
CA ARG A 363 -30.58 -18.66 3.15
C ARG A 363 -29.96 -19.92 3.75
#